data_21bef5fee0787b5c5dc170fd028ae026
#
_entry.id   21bef5fee0787b5c5dc170fd028ae026
#
_cell.length_a   1.000
_cell.length_b   1.000
_cell.length_c   1.000
_cell.angle_alpha   90.00
_cell.angle_beta   90.00
_cell.angle_gamma   90.00
#
_symmetry.space_group_name_H-M   'P 1'
#
loop_
_entity.id
_entity.type
_entity.pdbx_description
1 polymer ?
#
loop_
_entity_poly.entity_id
_entity_poly.type
_entity_poly.pdbx_seq_one_letter_code
_entity_poly.pdbx_strand_id
1 'polypeptide(L)'
;MTSNNEKKLLTKSDINRVFWRSFTVNASFNYERQMSQGAQYALSPILQKLYPDKKELGEALQRHAEFFNTTPMLCPFIFGITAAMEEENATQEDFDPNTINSVKAGLMGPLAGIGDSVFWGTLRPLAGGIACSLALTGNLFAPFLFLLLFNIPNVLVRYFGCHWGYNSGMKALNRFEELGLTEKIFTAAAIIGLLVIGGMSASMVSINPVVAIGSGDSAIKLIDVINGIMPKMLSLFTTLGVYRLLKKGTKPNTILLGIIVVSVLLTAIGIF
;
A
#
# COMPACT_ATOMS: atom_id res chain seq x y z
N MET A 1 -1.42 40.63 6.24
CA MET A 1 -0.83 39.79 5.17
C MET A 1 0.68 39.80 5.37
N THR A 2 1.16 38.99 6.27
CA THR A 2 2.60 38.72 6.48
C THR A 2 2.83 37.36 5.82
N SER A 3 3.51 37.34 4.67
CA SER A 3 3.99 36.11 4.05
C SER A 3 5.00 35.49 5.02
N ASN A 4 4.56 34.50 5.80
CA ASN A 4 5.47 33.60 6.50
C ASN A 4 6.25 32.84 5.42
N ASN A 5 7.41 33.40 5.10
CA ASN A 5 8.43 32.72 4.33
C ASN A 5 9.11 31.76 5.32
N GLU A 6 8.38 30.69 5.72
CA GLU A 6 8.92 29.61 6.52
C GLU A 6 10.16 29.09 5.82
N LYS A 7 11.27 29.14 6.56
CA LYS A 7 12.59 28.81 6.05
C LYS A 7 12.62 27.31 5.78
N LYS A 8 12.31 26.90 4.53
CA LYS A 8 12.44 25.50 4.11
C LYS A 8 13.83 24.98 4.46
N LEU A 9 13.90 24.02 5.36
CA LEU A 9 15.13 23.38 5.79
C LEU A 9 15.56 22.30 4.79
N LEU A 10 14.58 21.59 4.17
CA LEU A 10 14.85 20.55 3.21
C LEU A 10 14.89 21.09 1.77
N THR A 11 15.91 20.68 1.06
CA THR A 11 16.15 21.05 -0.34
C THR A 11 15.62 19.95 -1.28
N LYS A 12 15.47 20.28 -2.57
CA LYS A 12 15.16 19.29 -3.61
C LYS A 12 16.18 18.15 -3.65
N SER A 13 17.45 18.42 -3.33
CA SER A 13 18.50 17.40 -3.25
C SER A 13 18.25 16.41 -2.12
N ASP A 14 17.73 16.88 -0.97
CA ASP A 14 17.41 16.00 0.16
C ASP A 14 16.26 15.07 -0.19
N ILE A 15 15.21 15.57 -0.84
CA ILE A 15 14.09 14.76 -1.32
C ILE A 15 14.55 13.76 -2.41
N ASN A 16 15.47 14.15 -3.30
CA ASN A 16 16.07 13.22 -4.25
C ASN A 16 16.85 12.09 -3.56
N ARG A 17 17.53 12.36 -2.44
CA ARG A 17 18.19 11.30 -1.66
C ARG A 17 17.19 10.31 -1.09
N VAL A 18 16.05 10.78 -0.59
CA VAL A 18 14.94 9.91 -0.13
C VAL A 18 14.42 9.05 -1.28
N PHE A 19 14.18 9.67 -2.45
CA PHE A 19 13.76 8.95 -3.65
C PHE A 19 14.73 7.82 -4.02
N TRP A 20 16.03 8.09 -4.15
CA TRP A 20 17.01 7.06 -4.52
C TRP A 20 17.12 5.96 -3.47
N ARG A 21 17.10 6.31 -2.18
CA ARG A 21 17.14 5.31 -1.10
C ARG A 21 15.86 4.47 -1.01
N SER A 22 14.74 4.95 -1.50
CA SER A 22 13.48 4.20 -1.52
C SER A 22 13.53 2.93 -2.37
N PHE A 23 14.46 2.80 -3.31
CA PHE A 23 14.63 1.58 -4.10
C PHE A 23 15.08 0.39 -3.26
N THR A 24 15.70 0.62 -2.12
CA THR A 24 16.15 -0.43 -1.20
C THR A 24 15.15 -0.74 -0.09
N VAL A 25 13.91 -0.23 -0.16
CA VAL A 25 12.91 -0.36 0.91
C VAL A 25 12.66 -1.82 1.33
N ASN A 26 12.80 -2.78 0.40
CA ASN A 26 12.62 -4.20 0.65
C ASN A 26 13.92 -4.94 1.00
N ALA A 27 15.08 -4.29 1.00
CA ALA A 27 16.36 -4.97 1.21
C ALA A 27 16.51 -5.59 2.61
N SER A 28 15.81 -5.03 3.60
CA SER A 28 15.78 -5.50 4.98
C SER A 28 14.38 -5.87 5.45
N PHE A 29 13.57 -6.44 4.54
CA PHE A 29 12.22 -6.89 4.87
C PHE A 29 12.24 -7.95 5.96
N ASN A 30 11.45 -7.75 7.03
CA ASN A 30 11.37 -8.67 8.14
C ASN A 30 9.91 -8.98 8.50
N TYR A 31 9.71 -10.08 9.21
CA TYR A 31 8.37 -10.58 9.53
C TYR A 31 7.60 -9.67 10.50
N GLU A 32 8.30 -9.04 11.45
CA GLU A 32 7.68 -8.27 12.53
C GLU A 32 7.23 -6.88 12.08
N ARG A 33 8.12 -6.14 11.38
CA ARG A 33 7.94 -4.74 11.04
C ARG A 33 7.96 -4.45 9.54
N GLN A 34 8.02 -5.49 8.74
CA GLN A 34 7.96 -5.48 7.28
C GLN A 34 9.06 -4.59 6.66
N MET A 35 8.70 -3.46 6.07
CA MET A 35 9.59 -2.53 5.37
C MET A 35 10.17 -1.43 6.27
N SER A 36 9.94 -1.47 7.59
CA SER A 36 10.27 -0.36 8.49
C SER A 36 11.73 0.07 8.43
N GLN A 37 12.67 -0.89 8.40
CA GLN A 37 14.11 -0.59 8.33
C GLN A 37 14.49 0.08 7.00
N GLY A 38 13.87 -0.34 5.89
CA GLY A 38 14.06 0.29 4.59
C GLY A 38 13.47 1.70 4.54
N ALA A 39 12.32 1.93 5.19
CA ALA A 39 11.73 3.26 5.33
C ALA A 39 12.61 4.18 6.18
N GLN A 40 13.09 3.68 7.34
CA GLN A 40 14.02 4.41 8.20
C GLN A 40 15.31 4.75 7.45
N TYR A 41 15.89 3.81 6.70
CA TYR A 41 17.07 4.05 5.87
C TYR A 41 16.82 5.13 4.81
N ALA A 42 15.67 5.11 4.15
CA ALA A 42 15.32 6.11 3.14
C ALA A 42 15.19 7.51 3.74
N LEU A 43 14.59 7.64 4.92
CA LEU A 43 14.37 8.90 5.61
C LEU A 43 15.59 9.41 6.39
N SER A 44 16.54 8.54 6.76
CA SER A 44 17.66 8.89 7.64
C SER A 44 18.46 10.14 7.22
N PRO A 45 18.71 10.45 5.92
CA PRO A 45 19.47 11.65 5.56
C PRO A 45 18.77 12.96 5.91
N ILE A 46 17.44 12.97 5.78
CA ILE A 46 16.65 14.17 6.14
C ILE A 46 16.54 14.30 7.66
N LEU A 47 16.37 13.18 8.39
CA LEU A 47 16.30 13.20 9.85
C LEU A 47 17.61 13.71 10.46
N GLN A 48 18.78 13.25 9.96
CA GLN A 48 20.08 13.75 10.40
C GLN A 48 20.28 15.24 10.15
N LYS A 49 19.65 15.79 9.13
CA LYS A 49 19.71 17.21 8.81
C LYS A 49 18.75 18.03 9.68
N LEU A 50 17.56 17.52 9.97
CA LEU A 50 16.52 18.18 10.75
C LEU A 50 16.82 18.16 12.25
N TYR A 51 17.43 17.09 12.75
CA TYR A 51 17.73 16.87 14.17
C TYR A 51 19.22 16.74 14.41
N PRO A 52 19.94 17.87 14.64
CA PRO A 52 21.38 17.87 14.96
C PRO A 52 21.69 17.26 16.33
N ASP A 53 20.74 17.36 17.26
CA ASP A 53 20.89 16.74 18.58
C ASP A 53 20.72 15.22 18.49
N LYS A 54 21.61 14.49 19.17
CA LYS A 54 21.62 13.01 19.11
C LYS A 54 20.39 12.38 19.77
N LYS A 55 19.82 13.01 20.79
CA LYS A 55 18.65 12.49 21.48
C LYS A 55 17.42 12.64 20.60
N GLU A 56 17.21 13.85 20.05
CA GLU A 56 16.09 14.13 19.13
C GLU A 56 16.17 13.27 17.87
N LEU A 57 17.37 13.09 17.30
CA LEU A 57 17.59 12.19 16.18
C LEU A 57 17.25 10.73 16.55
N GLY A 58 17.63 10.30 17.77
CA GLY A 58 17.30 8.96 18.27
C GLY A 58 15.79 8.74 18.37
N GLU A 59 15.06 9.71 18.89
CA GLU A 59 13.59 9.69 18.99
C GLU A 59 12.93 9.66 17.60
N ALA A 60 13.42 10.47 16.65
CA ALA A 60 12.96 10.48 15.27
C ALA A 60 13.22 9.13 14.57
N LEU A 61 14.41 8.55 14.72
CA LEU A 61 14.74 7.25 14.17
C LEU A 61 13.86 6.13 14.78
N GLN A 62 13.62 6.18 16.09
CA GLN A 62 12.74 5.21 16.75
C GLN A 62 11.31 5.29 16.22
N ARG A 63 10.77 6.48 16.00
CA ARG A 63 9.44 6.71 15.40
C ARG A 63 9.33 6.08 14.01
N HIS A 64 10.39 6.07 13.23
CA HIS A 64 10.41 5.44 11.90
C HIS A 64 10.81 3.97 11.89
N ALA A 65 11.15 3.38 13.04
CA ALA A 65 11.35 1.95 13.19
C ALA A 65 10.06 1.17 13.43
N GLU A 66 8.92 1.84 13.54
CA GLU A 66 7.59 1.22 13.66
C GLU A 66 7.19 0.47 12.40
N PHE A 67 6.15 -0.36 12.51
CA PHE A 67 5.60 -1.11 11.37
C PHE A 67 5.35 -0.23 10.16
N PHE A 68 5.85 -0.64 9.01
CA PHE A 68 5.61 0.02 7.73
C PHE A 68 5.49 -1.02 6.62
N ASN A 69 4.38 -1.01 5.90
CA ASN A 69 4.16 -1.88 4.75
C ASN A 69 3.17 -1.27 3.76
N THR A 70 3.59 -1.13 2.51
CA THR A 70 2.74 -0.71 1.39
C THR A 70 3.39 -1.15 0.09
N THR A 71 2.77 -0.89 -1.07
CA THR A 71 3.41 -1.18 -2.36
C THR A 71 4.70 -0.38 -2.52
N PRO A 72 5.85 -1.03 -2.81
CA PRO A 72 7.16 -0.37 -2.88
C PRO A 72 7.22 0.82 -3.82
N MET A 73 6.44 0.82 -4.90
CA MET A 73 6.40 1.89 -5.89
C MET A 73 5.74 3.17 -5.35
N LEU A 74 4.86 3.03 -4.37
CA LEU A 74 4.13 4.15 -3.74
C LEU A 74 4.71 4.58 -2.39
N CYS A 75 5.67 3.82 -1.81
CA CYS A 75 6.39 4.23 -0.59
C CYS A 75 6.93 5.66 -0.68
N PRO A 76 7.55 6.10 -1.79
CA PRO A 76 8.14 7.43 -1.87
C PRO A 76 7.13 8.57 -1.70
N PHE A 77 5.87 8.36 -2.06
CA PHE A 77 4.81 9.34 -1.79
C PHE A 77 4.60 9.54 -0.28
N ILE A 78 4.54 8.44 0.48
CA ILE A 78 4.42 8.51 1.95
C ILE A 78 5.69 9.14 2.54
N PHE A 79 6.88 8.77 2.03
CA PHE A 79 8.14 9.36 2.51
C PHE A 79 8.22 10.87 2.26
N GLY A 80 7.68 11.34 1.13
CA GLY A 80 7.57 12.77 0.85
C GLY A 80 6.70 13.50 1.86
N ILE A 81 5.50 12.98 2.15
CA ILE A 81 4.60 13.53 3.18
C ILE A 81 5.28 13.49 4.55
N THR A 82 5.89 12.37 4.89
CA THR A 82 6.62 12.19 6.16
C THR A 82 7.76 13.20 6.30
N ALA A 83 8.50 13.47 5.21
CA ALA A 83 9.56 14.46 5.19
C ALA A 83 9.04 15.88 5.47
N ALA A 84 7.87 16.23 4.91
CA ALA A 84 7.22 17.51 5.18
C ALA A 84 6.80 17.63 6.65
N MET A 85 6.23 16.55 7.21
CA MET A 85 5.79 16.54 8.61
C MET A 85 6.97 16.55 9.59
N GLU A 86 8.09 15.89 9.28
CA GLU A 86 9.31 15.94 10.09
C GLU A 86 9.97 17.34 10.04
N GLU A 87 9.90 18.02 8.89
CA GLU A 87 10.37 19.40 8.77
C GLU A 87 9.53 20.35 9.65
N GLU A 88 8.21 20.15 9.67
CA GLU A 88 7.30 20.89 10.55
C GLU A 88 7.58 20.61 12.02
N ASN A 89 7.70 19.34 12.40
CA ASN A 89 8.03 18.92 13.76
C ASN A 89 9.37 19.47 14.26
N ALA A 90 10.33 19.67 13.36
CA ALA A 90 11.64 20.24 13.70
C ALA A 90 11.61 21.78 13.82
N THR A 91 10.55 22.44 13.35
CA THR A 91 10.43 23.91 13.33
C THR A 91 9.39 24.46 14.28
N GLN A 92 8.41 23.64 14.69
CA GLN A 92 7.31 24.05 15.58
C GLN A 92 7.33 23.25 16.88
N GLU A 93 7.33 23.97 18.01
CA GLU A 93 7.35 23.36 19.35
C GLU A 93 6.03 22.66 19.71
N ASP A 94 4.90 23.11 19.14
CA ASP A 94 3.55 22.59 19.44
C ASP A 94 3.12 21.43 18.52
N PHE A 95 3.98 20.96 17.62
CA PHE A 95 3.65 19.86 16.73
C PHE A 95 3.64 18.51 17.47
N ASP A 96 2.55 17.75 17.33
CA ASP A 96 2.47 16.39 17.90
C ASP A 96 3.16 15.36 17.00
N PRO A 97 4.32 14.80 17.39
CA PRO A 97 5.04 13.81 16.59
C PRO A 97 4.26 12.51 16.30
N ASN A 98 3.25 12.19 17.13
CA ASN A 98 2.41 10.99 16.93
C ASN A 98 1.55 11.10 15.66
N THR A 99 1.26 12.32 15.21
CA THR A 99 0.54 12.60 13.97
C THR A 99 1.28 12.01 12.76
N ILE A 100 2.61 12.01 12.77
CA ILE A 100 3.45 11.46 11.69
C ILE A 100 3.17 9.97 11.49
N ASN A 101 3.15 9.20 12.58
CA ASN A 101 2.87 7.76 12.51
C ASN A 101 1.41 7.47 12.15
N SER A 102 0.48 8.29 12.63
CA SER A 102 -0.94 8.18 12.30
C SER A 102 -1.18 8.39 10.80
N VAL A 103 -0.56 9.41 10.19
CA VAL A 103 -0.63 9.68 8.74
C VAL A 103 0.01 8.55 7.94
N LYS A 104 1.20 8.08 8.32
CA LYS A 104 1.86 6.92 7.70
C LYS A 104 0.92 5.71 7.71
N ALA A 105 0.37 5.37 8.89
CA ALA A 105 -0.52 4.23 9.05
C ALA A 105 -1.79 4.36 8.21
N GLY A 106 -2.40 5.55 8.19
CA GLY A 106 -3.60 5.82 7.40
C GLY A 106 -3.41 5.71 5.89
N LEU A 107 -2.20 6.01 5.39
CA LEU A 107 -1.89 5.95 3.95
C LEU A 107 -1.40 4.57 3.49
N MET A 108 -0.84 3.74 4.37
CA MET A 108 -0.26 2.43 4.01
C MET A 108 -1.26 1.52 3.30
N GLY A 109 -2.43 1.31 3.89
CA GLY A 109 -3.46 0.42 3.36
C GLY A 109 -4.02 0.84 2.00
N PRO A 110 -4.56 2.07 1.87
CA PRO A 110 -5.07 2.58 0.59
C PRO A 110 -4.05 2.52 -0.54
N LEU A 111 -2.81 2.95 -0.26
CA LEU A 111 -1.75 2.94 -1.28
C LEU A 111 -1.28 1.52 -1.60
N ALA A 112 -1.28 0.59 -0.64
CA ALA A 112 -1.04 -0.81 -0.93
C ALA A 112 -2.08 -1.36 -1.90
N GLY A 113 -3.37 -1.15 -1.63
CA GLY A 113 -4.45 -1.63 -2.49
C GLY A 113 -4.38 -1.11 -3.92
N ILE A 114 -4.17 0.21 -4.09
CA ILE A 114 -4.00 0.84 -5.41
C ILE A 114 -2.73 0.32 -6.10
N GLY A 115 -1.62 0.34 -5.39
CA GLY A 115 -0.32 -0.01 -5.94
C GLY A 115 -0.23 -1.47 -6.34
N ASP A 116 -0.74 -2.38 -5.53
CA ASP A 116 -0.75 -3.82 -5.83
C ASP A 116 -1.62 -4.14 -7.03
N SER A 117 -2.80 -3.53 -7.14
CA SER A 117 -3.66 -3.65 -8.32
C SER A 117 -2.97 -3.18 -9.59
N VAL A 118 -2.35 -1.99 -9.54
CA VAL A 118 -1.74 -1.37 -10.73
C VAL A 118 -0.44 -2.06 -11.12
N PHE A 119 0.50 -2.25 -10.16
CA PHE A 119 1.83 -2.75 -10.49
C PHE A 119 1.90 -4.27 -10.55
N TRP A 120 1.37 -4.96 -9.52
CA TRP A 120 1.46 -6.42 -9.44
C TRP A 120 0.33 -7.10 -10.22
N GLY A 121 -0.90 -6.58 -10.10
CA GLY A 121 -2.08 -7.15 -10.74
C GLY A 121 -2.24 -6.80 -12.22
N THR A 122 -1.71 -5.68 -12.69
CA THR A 122 -1.91 -5.21 -14.08
C THR A 122 -0.61 -5.04 -14.84
N LEU A 123 0.26 -4.13 -14.41
CA LEU A 123 1.42 -3.73 -15.21
C LEU A 123 2.43 -4.88 -15.39
N ARG A 124 2.68 -5.65 -14.33
CA ARG A 124 3.65 -6.75 -14.39
C ARG A 124 3.18 -7.90 -15.27
N PRO A 125 1.94 -8.43 -15.15
CA PRO A 125 1.41 -9.42 -16.08
C PRO A 125 1.37 -8.94 -17.55
N LEU A 126 0.96 -7.69 -17.76
CA LEU A 126 0.94 -7.08 -19.09
C LEU A 126 2.33 -7.01 -19.71
N ALA A 127 3.30 -6.44 -18.99
CA ALA A 127 4.69 -6.37 -19.46
C ALA A 127 5.28 -7.76 -19.71
N GLY A 128 4.98 -8.73 -18.83
CA GLY A 128 5.38 -10.12 -18.97
C GLY A 128 4.77 -10.78 -20.20
N GLY A 129 3.48 -10.61 -20.43
CA GLY A 129 2.77 -11.16 -21.60
C GLY A 129 3.35 -10.64 -22.92
N ILE A 130 3.57 -9.33 -23.02
CA ILE A 130 4.19 -8.70 -24.20
C ILE A 130 5.61 -9.23 -24.43
N ALA A 131 6.42 -9.28 -23.39
CA ALA A 131 7.79 -9.76 -23.47
C ALA A 131 7.86 -11.26 -23.83
N CYS A 132 7.02 -12.09 -23.24
CA CYS A 132 6.93 -13.52 -23.56
C CYS A 132 6.51 -13.74 -25.02
N SER A 133 5.52 -12.98 -25.52
CA SER A 133 5.12 -13.05 -26.93
C SER A 133 6.27 -12.73 -27.87
N LEU A 134 7.09 -11.71 -27.55
CA LEU A 134 8.28 -11.37 -28.32
C LEU A 134 9.37 -12.45 -28.21
N ALA A 135 9.54 -13.06 -27.02
CA ALA A 135 10.52 -14.12 -26.80
C ALA A 135 10.22 -15.37 -27.62
N LEU A 136 8.94 -15.71 -27.83
CA LEU A 136 8.50 -16.85 -28.65
C LEU A 136 8.90 -16.70 -30.12
N THR A 137 9.14 -15.48 -30.60
CA THR A 137 9.70 -15.24 -31.96
C THR A 137 11.23 -15.37 -32.02
N GLY A 138 11.89 -15.76 -30.93
CA GLY A 138 13.35 -15.85 -30.83
C GLY A 138 14.07 -14.50 -30.63
N ASN A 139 13.33 -13.45 -30.32
CA ASN A 139 13.91 -12.12 -30.19
C ASN A 139 14.60 -11.94 -28.84
N LEU A 140 15.92 -11.74 -28.83
CA LEU A 140 16.73 -11.55 -27.62
C LEU A 140 16.46 -10.22 -26.89
N PHE A 141 15.71 -9.30 -27.47
CA PHE A 141 15.34 -8.04 -26.84
C PHE A 141 14.18 -8.19 -25.83
N ALA A 142 13.50 -9.33 -25.80
CA ALA A 142 12.34 -9.55 -24.93
C ALA A 142 12.57 -9.26 -23.43
N PRO A 143 13.69 -9.69 -22.79
CA PRO A 143 13.94 -9.36 -21.38
C PRO A 143 14.12 -7.86 -21.14
N PHE A 144 14.78 -7.17 -22.07
CA PHE A 144 14.96 -5.71 -21.98
C PHE A 144 13.63 -4.98 -22.11
N LEU A 145 12.76 -5.44 -23.01
CA LEU A 145 11.43 -4.88 -23.17
C LEU A 145 10.61 -5.02 -21.87
N PHE A 146 10.65 -6.19 -21.22
CA PHE A 146 10.02 -6.39 -19.91
C PHE A 146 10.52 -5.37 -18.88
N LEU A 147 11.85 -5.23 -18.77
CA LEU A 147 12.46 -4.31 -17.82
C LEU A 147 12.05 -2.86 -18.09
N LEU A 148 12.00 -2.43 -19.34
CA LEU A 148 11.59 -1.08 -19.71
C LEU A 148 10.12 -0.84 -19.42
N LEU A 149 9.23 -1.74 -19.85
CA LEU A 149 7.79 -1.60 -19.67
C LEU A 149 7.39 -1.55 -18.18
N PHE A 150 8.07 -2.33 -17.33
CA PHE A 150 7.78 -2.35 -15.91
C PHE A 150 8.48 -1.22 -15.14
N ASN A 151 9.77 -0.97 -15.42
CA ASN A 151 10.55 -0.06 -14.58
C ASN A 151 10.39 1.42 -14.96
N ILE A 152 10.09 1.78 -16.20
CA ILE A 152 9.86 3.18 -16.56
C ILE A 152 8.68 3.77 -15.75
N PRO A 153 7.48 3.17 -15.76
CA PRO A 153 6.38 3.65 -14.92
C PRO A 153 6.70 3.61 -13.42
N ASN A 154 7.41 2.56 -12.95
CA ASN A 154 7.83 2.44 -11.56
C ASN A 154 8.71 3.63 -11.13
N VAL A 155 9.76 3.94 -11.89
CA VAL A 155 10.68 5.05 -11.58
C VAL A 155 9.95 6.38 -11.61
N LEU A 156 9.10 6.62 -12.62
CA LEU A 156 8.33 7.85 -12.76
C LEU A 156 7.39 8.05 -11.56
N VAL A 157 6.63 7.02 -11.19
CA VAL A 157 5.69 7.09 -10.05
C VAL A 157 6.45 7.33 -8.74
N ARG A 158 7.59 6.68 -8.51
CA ARG A 158 8.44 6.92 -7.34
C ARG A 158 8.96 8.36 -7.29
N TYR A 159 9.47 8.86 -8.42
CA TYR A 159 10.05 10.20 -8.49
C TYR A 159 9.00 11.27 -8.26
N PHE A 160 7.96 11.25 -9.07
CA PHE A 160 6.88 12.25 -8.94
C PHE A 160 6.12 12.09 -7.63
N GLY A 161 5.89 10.86 -7.19
CA GLY A 161 5.25 10.57 -5.91
C GLY A 161 6.01 11.16 -4.72
N CYS A 162 7.33 11.00 -4.65
CA CYS A 162 8.14 11.56 -3.58
C CYS A 162 8.06 13.10 -3.52
N HIS A 163 8.25 13.76 -4.65
CA HIS A 163 8.19 15.21 -4.74
C HIS A 163 6.79 15.76 -4.52
N TRP A 164 5.78 15.10 -5.07
CA TRP A 164 4.39 15.50 -4.88
C TRP A 164 3.95 15.29 -3.43
N GLY A 165 4.34 14.17 -2.82
CA GLY A 165 4.09 13.89 -1.40
C GLY A 165 4.66 14.98 -0.50
N TYR A 166 5.91 15.39 -0.70
CA TYR A 166 6.53 16.47 0.05
C TYR A 166 5.83 17.81 -0.16
N ASN A 167 5.61 18.20 -1.41
CA ASN A 167 4.97 19.48 -1.71
C ASN A 167 3.51 19.54 -1.25
N SER A 168 2.79 18.41 -1.31
CA SER A 168 1.40 18.31 -0.85
C SER A 168 1.33 18.25 0.66
N GLY A 169 2.28 17.57 1.31
CA GLY A 169 2.42 17.55 2.76
C GLY A 169 2.58 18.97 3.31
N MET A 170 3.53 19.74 2.80
CA MET A 170 3.74 21.13 3.20
C MET A 170 2.50 22.01 2.99
N LYS A 171 1.83 21.90 1.83
CA LYS A 171 0.60 22.67 1.58
C LYS A 171 -0.56 22.24 2.46
N ALA A 172 -0.63 20.96 2.76
CA ALA A 172 -1.68 20.40 3.60
C ALA A 172 -1.50 20.84 5.04
N LEU A 173 -0.29 20.77 5.59
CA LEU A 173 0.01 21.19 6.95
C LEU A 173 -0.37 22.65 7.17
N ASN A 174 0.08 23.56 6.31
CA ASN A 174 -0.26 24.99 6.39
C ASN A 174 -1.76 25.27 6.30
N ARG A 175 -2.52 24.44 5.58
CA ARG A 175 -3.97 24.62 5.40
C ARG A 175 -4.80 23.89 6.47
N PHE A 176 -4.23 22.87 7.11
CA PHE A 176 -4.90 22.10 8.17
C PHE A 176 -4.92 22.83 9.49
N GLU A 177 -3.86 23.55 9.83
CA GLU A 177 -3.84 24.43 10.98
C GLU A 177 -4.91 25.52 10.86
N GLU A 178 -5.04 26.14 9.68
CA GLU A 178 -6.06 27.19 9.44
C GLU A 178 -7.51 26.68 9.52
N LEU A 179 -7.78 25.41 9.21
CA LEU A 179 -9.13 24.89 8.98
C LEU A 179 -9.59 23.80 9.96
N GLY A 180 -8.74 23.30 10.85
CA GLY A 180 -9.09 22.21 11.79
C GLY A 180 -9.54 20.92 11.10
N LEU A 181 -9.01 20.62 9.91
CA LEU A 181 -9.50 19.54 9.02
C LEU A 181 -8.80 18.19 9.20
N THR A 182 -7.86 18.07 10.11
CA THR A 182 -7.05 16.85 10.32
C THR A 182 -7.91 15.60 10.44
N GLU A 183 -8.97 15.64 11.27
CA GLU A 183 -9.87 14.50 11.48
C GLU A 183 -10.67 14.12 10.22
N LYS A 184 -11.07 15.10 9.41
CA LYS A 184 -11.80 14.85 8.15
C LYS A 184 -10.96 14.14 7.11
N ILE A 185 -9.65 14.37 7.09
CA ILE A 185 -8.72 13.71 6.15
C ILE A 185 -8.45 12.28 6.56
N PHE A 186 -8.28 12.01 7.85
CA PHE A 186 -8.19 10.63 8.34
C PHE A 186 -9.46 9.85 7.99
N THR A 187 -10.61 10.47 8.15
CA THR A 187 -11.89 9.86 7.78
C THR A 187 -11.96 9.60 6.28
N ALA A 188 -11.58 10.57 5.43
CA ALA A 188 -11.57 10.40 3.98
C ALA A 188 -10.56 9.31 3.54
N ALA A 189 -9.35 9.29 4.09
CA ALA A 189 -8.36 8.26 3.82
C ALA A 189 -8.84 6.87 4.25
N ALA A 190 -9.50 6.77 5.41
CA ALA A 190 -10.08 5.52 5.88
C ALA A 190 -11.22 5.02 4.96
N ILE A 191 -12.09 5.92 4.49
CA ILE A 191 -13.16 5.59 3.54
C ILE A 191 -12.57 5.06 2.22
N ILE A 192 -11.58 5.75 1.66
CA ILE A 192 -10.89 5.31 0.44
C ILE A 192 -10.23 3.95 0.67
N GLY A 193 -9.57 3.76 1.80
CA GLY A 193 -8.96 2.48 2.18
C GLY A 193 -9.96 1.34 2.23
N LEU A 194 -11.11 1.56 2.86
CA LEU A 194 -12.18 0.56 2.94
C LEU A 194 -12.79 0.26 1.56
N LEU A 195 -12.96 1.27 0.71
CA LEU A 195 -13.43 1.07 -0.67
C LEU A 195 -12.46 0.22 -1.49
N VAL A 196 -11.16 0.48 -1.37
CA VAL A 196 -10.10 -0.30 -2.05
C VAL A 196 -10.07 -1.73 -1.52
N ILE A 197 -10.10 -1.93 -0.20
CA ILE A 197 -10.15 -3.27 0.42
C ILE A 197 -11.39 -4.03 -0.04
N GLY A 198 -12.55 -3.38 -0.10
CA GLY A 198 -13.79 -3.99 -0.60
C GLY A 198 -13.67 -4.43 -2.06
N GLY A 199 -13.16 -3.56 -2.94
CA GLY A 199 -12.92 -3.87 -4.34
C GLY A 199 -11.92 -5.00 -4.55
N MET A 200 -10.82 -5.00 -3.80
CA MET A 200 -9.82 -6.09 -3.82
C MET A 200 -10.40 -7.40 -3.32
N SER A 201 -11.20 -7.40 -2.26
CA SER A 201 -11.86 -8.60 -1.76
C SER A 201 -12.76 -9.22 -2.82
N ALA A 202 -13.48 -8.41 -3.60
CA ALA A 202 -14.34 -8.88 -4.68
C ALA A 202 -13.57 -9.44 -5.89
N SER A 203 -12.36 -8.92 -6.15
CA SER A 203 -11.55 -9.35 -7.31
C SER A 203 -10.59 -10.49 -6.99
N MET A 204 -10.00 -10.52 -5.79
CA MET A 204 -8.98 -11.50 -5.42
C MET A 204 -9.56 -12.76 -4.76
N VAL A 205 -10.68 -12.63 -4.05
CA VAL A 205 -11.39 -13.79 -3.47
C VAL A 205 -12.39 -14.31 -4.47
N SER A 206 -12.11 -15.46 -5.08
CA SER A 206 -13.01 -16.10 -6.05
C SER A 206 -13.50 -17.44 -5.50
N ILE A 207 -14.80 -17.55 -5.30
CA ILE A 207 -15.47 -18.75 -4.80
C ILE A 207 -16.55 -19.14 -5.80
N ASN A 208 -16.31 -20.22 -6.52
CA ASN A 208 -17.17 -20.68 -7.61
C ASN A 208 -17.59 -22.14 -7.39
N PRO A 209 -18.61 -22.41 -6.52
CA PRO A 209 -19.12 -23.75 -6.36
C PRO A 209 -19.73 -24.27 -7.66
N VAL A 210 -19.45 -25.54 -7.97
CA VAL A 210 -19.97 -26.24 -9.18
C VAL A 210 -21.38 -26.78 -8.99
N VAL A 211 -21.97 -26.62 -7.81
CA VAL A 211 -23.33 -27.10 -7.51
C VAL A 211 -24.35 -26.50 -8.46
N ALA A 212 -25.11 -27.35 -9.12
CA ALA A 212 -26.22 -26.98 -10.00
C ALA A 212 -27.53 -27.57 -9.50
N ILE A 213 -28.60 -26.86 -9.72
CA ILE A 213 -29.97 -27.31 -9.40
C ILE A 213 -30.65 -27.66 -10.73
N GLY A 214 -31.16 -28.90 -10.86
CA GLY A 214 -31.73 -29.43 -12.09
C GLY A 214 -30.82 -30.43 -12.80
N SER A 215 -31.27 -30.99 -13.89
CA SER A 215 -30.54 -31.99 -14.70
C SER A 215 -30.62 -31.66 -16.21
N GLY A 216 -29.56 -32.00 -16.95
CA GLY A 216 -29.47 -31.75 -18.39
C GLY A 216 -29.27 -30.26 -18.73
N ASP A 217 -29.73 -29.84 -19.90
CA ASP A 217 -29.56 -28.48 -20.44
C ASP A 217 -30.27 -27.38 -19.66
N SER A 218 -31.15 -27.74 -18.71
CA SER A 218 -31.88 -26.82 -17.86
C SER A 218 -31.25 -26.66 -16.45
N ALA A 219 -30.06 -27.20 -16.21
CA ALA A 219 -29.37 -27.07 -14.92
C ALA A 219 -28.93 -25.64 -14.67
N ILE A 220 -29.38 -25.04 -13.56
CA ILE A 220 -29.01 -23.68 -13.16
C ILE A 220 -27.88 -23.77 -12.11
N LYS A 221 -26.75 -23.19 -12.39
CA LYS A 221 -25.65 -23.13 -11.41
C LYS A 221 -26.05 -22.27 -10.24
N LEU A 222 -25.88 -22.78 -9.02
CA LEU A 222 -26.19 -22.07 -7.80
C LEU A 222 -25.46 -20.72 -7.69
N ILE A 223 -24.21 -20.67 -8.18
CA ILE A 223 -23.41 -19.44 -8.18
C ILE A 223 -24.03 -18.34 -9.05
N ASP A 224 -24.69 -18.68 -10.16
CA ASP A 224 -25.33 -17.70 -11.05
C ASP A 224 -26.56 -17.08 -10.38
N VAL A 225 -27.32 -17.88 -9.64
CA VAL A 225 -28.46 -17.39 -8.83
C VAL A 225 -27.97 -16.44 -7.73
N ILE A 226 -26.93 -16.84 -7.00
CA ILE A 226 -26.35 -16.03 -5.92
C ILE A 226 -25.81 -14.71 -6.47
N ASN A 227 -25.06 -14.75 -7.57
CA ASN A 227 -24.50 -13.55 -8.20
C ASN A 227 -25.57 -12.68 -8.86
N GLY A 228 -26.73 -13.23 -9.21
CA GLY A 228 -27.90 -12.49 -9.68
C GLY A 228 -28.56 -11.64 -8.59
N ILE A 229 -28.49 -12.11 -7.33
CA ILE A 229 -28.97 -11.34 -6.18
C ILE A 229 -27.96 -10.26 -5.80
N MET A 230 -26.71 -10.64 -5.59
CA MET A 230 -25.62 -9.72 -5.27
C MET A 230 -24.31 -10.27 -5.85
N PRO A 231 -23.71 -9.58 -6.83
CA PRO A 231 -22.42 -9.98 -7.41
C PRO A 231 -21.33 -10.14 -6.33
N LYS A 232 -20.58 -11.25 -6.41
CA LYS A 232 -19.47 -11.52 -5.48
C LYS A 232 -19.87 -11.66 -4.00
N MET A 233 -21.11 -12.00 -3.73
CA MET A 233 -21.64 -12.16 -2.37
C MET A 233 -20.84 -13.17 -1.55
N LEU A 234 -20.49 -14.33 -2.11
CA LEU A 234 -19.68 -15.35 -1.42
C LEU A 234 -18.28 -14.84 -1.08
N SER A 235 -17.65 -14.08 -1.97
CA SER A 235 -16.36 -13.46 -1.73
C SER A 235 -16.39 -12.49 -0.53
N LEU A 236 -17.44 -11.67 -0.45
CA LEU A 236 -17.64 -10.74 0.64
C LEU A 236 -17.85 -11.47 1.98
N PHE A 237 -18.76 -12.43 2.05
CA PHE A 237 -19.02 -13.17 3.29
C PHE A 237 -17.82 -13.98 3.77
N THR A 238 -17.05 -14.57 2.85
CA THR A 238 -15.80 -15.26 3.20
C THR A 238 -14.76 -14.30 3.77
N THR A 239 -14.57 -13.16 3.15
CA THR A 239 -13.66 -12.11 3.65
C THR A 239 -14.09 -11.63 5.04
N LEU A 240 -15.38 -11.35 5.25
CA LEU A 240 -15.91 -10.95 6.56
C LEU A 240 -15.80 -12.07 7.61
N GLY A 241 -15.97 -13.33 7.20
CA GLY A 241 -15.77 -14.50 8.06
C GLY A 241 -14.33 -14.62 8.55
N VAL A 242 -13.38 -14.52 7.62
CA VAL A 242 -11.94 -14.50 7.95
C VAL A 242 -11.57 -13.32 8.84
N TYR A 243 -12.07 -12.12 8.52
CA TYR A 243 -11.90 -10.93 9.36
C TYR A 243 -12.41 -11.16 10.79
N ARG A 244 -13.57 -11.78 10.94
CA ARG A 244 -14.16 -12.08 12.25
C ARG A 244 -13.33 -13.06 13.07
N LEU A 245 -12.71 -14.05 12.40
CA LEU A 245 -11.78 -14.99 13.03
C LEU A 245 -10.51 -14.29 13.50
N LEU A 246 -9.94 -13.42 12.66
CA LEU A 246 -8.77 -12.62 13.01
C LEU A 246 -9.06 -11.68 14.19
N LYS A 247 -10.22 -11.03 14.19
CA LYS A 247 -10.65 -10.14 15.29
C LYS A 247 -10.83 -10.90 16.62
N LYS A 248 -11.16 -12.19 16.59
CA LYS A 248 -11.21 -13.08 17.76
C LYS A 248 -9.82 -13.53 18.24
N GLY A 249 -8.73 -13.11 17.59
CA GLY A 249 -7.36 -13.47 17.96
C GLY A 249 -6.88 -14.80 17.37
N THR A 250 -7.61 -15.41 16.42
CA THR A 250 -7.15 -16.63 15.75
C THR A 250 -5.90 -16.33 14.93
N LYS A 251 -4.86 -17.14 15.08
CA LYS A 251 -3.59 -16.94 14.36
C LYS A 251 -3.79 -17.10 12.85
N PRO A 252 -3.20 -16.23 12.00
CA PRO A 252 -3.31 -16.31 10.54
C PRO A 252 -2.98 -17.69 9.97
N ASN A 253 -1.93 -18.35 10.48
CA ASN A 253 -1.52 -19.68 10.03
C ASN A 253 -2.60 -20.75 10.29
N THR A 254 -3.34 -20.63 11.41
CA THR A 254 -4.44 -21.55 11.74
C THR A 254 -5.61 -21.35 10.79
N ILE A 255 -5.90 -20.08 10.42
CA ILE A 255 -6.95 -19.76 9.45
C ILE A 255 -6.56 -20.30 8.08
N LEU A 256 -5.31 -20.13 7.66
CA LEU A 256 -4.78 -20.60 6.38
C LEU A 256 -4.90 -22.12 6.28
N LEU A 257 -4.47 -22.84 7.31
CA LEU A 257 -4.61 -24.30 7.39
C LEU A 257 -6.09 -24.70 7.34
N GLY A 258 -6.96 -24.00 8.08
CA GLY A 258 -8.40 -24.24 8.05
C GLY A 258 -9.02 -24.06 6.67
N ILE A 259 -8.63 -23.02 5.94
CA ILE A 259 -9.09 -22.78 4.56
C ILE A 259 -8.66 -23.93 3.64
N ILE A 260 -7.40 -24.38 3.74
CA ILE A 260 -6.89 -25.52 2.93
C ILE A 260 -7.71 -26.77 3.22
N VAL A 261 -7.89 -27.14 4.50
CA VAL A 261 -8.63 -28.32 4.90
C VAL A 261 -10.09 -28.26 4.41
N VAL A 262 -10.76 -27.12 4.63
CA VAL A 262 -12.15 -26.93 4.18
C VAL A 262 -12.25 -27.01 2.66
N SER A 263 -11.32 -26.41 1.91
CA SER A 263 -11.32 -26.47 0.44
C SER A 263 -11.18 -27.91 -0.06
N VAL A 264 -10.25 -28.70 0.52
CA VAL A 264 -10.07 -30.11 0.16
C VAL A 264 -11.32 -30.94 0.45
N LEU A 265 -11.95 -30.72 1.62
CA LEU A 265 -13.19 -31.43 1.96
C LEU A 265 -14.34 -31.07 1.03
N LEU A 266 -14.51 -29.78 0.72
CA LEU A 266 -15.58 -29.33 -0.20
C LEU A 266 -15.38 -29.84 -1.62
N THR A 267 -14.13 -29.94 -2.08
CA THR A 267 -13.80 -30.58 -3.37
C THR A 267 -14.09 -32.08 -3.35
N ALA A 268 -13.73 -32.77 -2.26
CA ALA A 268 -13.98 -34.23 -2.14
C ALA A 268 -15.46 -34.58 -2.15
N ILE A 269 -16.35 -33.71 -1.69
CA ILE A 269 -17.82 -33.90 -1.75
C ILE A 269 -18.48 -33.29 -3.00
N GLY A 270 -17.67 -32.79 -3.96
CA GLY A 270 -18.17 -32.30 -5.26
C GLY A 270 -18.84 -30.93 -5.23
N ILE A 271 -18.52 -30.06 -4.22
CA ILE A 271 -19.03 -28.71 -4.17
C ILE A 271 -18.16 -27.75 -4.99
N PHE A 272 -16.84 -28.01 -5.09
CA PHE A 272 -15.84 -27.27 -5.86
C PHE A 272 -15.15 -28.17 -6.89
#